data_b1024351b96f4ede468ecc10883391c7
#
_entry.id   b1024351b96f4ede468ecc10883391c7
#
_cell.length_a   1.000
_cell.length_b   1.000
_cell.length_c   1.000
_cell.angle_alpha   90.00
_cell.angle_beta   90.00
_cell.angle_gamma   90.00
#
_symmetry.space_group_name_H-M   'P 1'
#
loop_
_entity.id
_entity.type
_entity.pdbx_description
1 polymer ?
#
loop_
_entity_poly.entity_id
_entity_poly.type
_entity_poly.pdbx_seq_one_letter_code
_entity_poly.pdbx_strand_id
1 'polypeptide(L)'
;MKKFAIISTIVFGLATVSCDSYLDINEDPNSPAESNMTTSIMLPAAEMNLAGSYGDFARIAGGYFGQYYSQTYGTSNYLDFSQFKMSATRSSGFYRQLNQRALKNLQTVRSLAEQNEEWGSYLAATTLRAFIYQVLVDAYGEVPYTEALDVSNATPKYDDGATVYAGILAELDEALSKVSDGDQVATNFLLPGKTAAEWIKLANALKLKMLTRESGVTDVNAEIAALVNENNFPAGDVAWQGCWSNESGAMSPFYAEEFATNWGSTQINVVANIAIIGTMKQSGYTDGRLAAFFEPNADGEYTGGISGSNFSTSSSYKSTYWCRPVASYDMPVYLITRSEVEFFIAEYYAKNNNSAQAQAHYNAAIEASFATAGVDGAAQAIAKFPYNQGEWQKSIGISKWIALAGVNTFEGWCEARRLDFPAFGDVTGSDMYNEKDDSSYKPELYVPGTFYTPIKVEDKVGASHLLERWIYAESSSARNSNTPKFPGNTSPVFWGK
;
A
#
# COMPACT_ATOMS: atom_id res chain seq x y z
N MET A 1 -67.06 21.98 42.44
CA MET A 1 -65.80 22.66 42.04
C MET A 1 -64.56 22.20 42.81
N LYS A 2 -64.65 21.78 44.09
CA LYS A 2 -63.42 21.31 44.83
C LYS A 2 -62.91 19.95 44.41
N LYS A 3 -63.62 19.05 43.77
CA LYS A 3 -63.20 17.72 43.30
C LYS A 3 -62.49 17.80 41.96
N PHE A 4 -62.74 18.82 41.13
CA PHE A 4 -62.03 19.00 39.85
C PHE A 4 -60.63 19.60 40.03
N ALA A 5 -60.43 20.42 41.06
CA ALA A 5 -59.10 21.00 41.33
C ALA A 5 -58.08 19.99 41.82
N ILE A 6 -58.51 18.94 42.57
CA ILE A 6 -57.62 17.89 43.08
C ILE A 6 -57.15 16.92 41.96
N ILE A 7 -58.01 16.63 41.00
CA ILE A 7 -57.64 15.76 39.84
C ILE A 7 -56.70 16.50 38.90
N SER A 8 -56.82 17.80 38.72
CA SER A 8 -55.91 18.61 37.89
C SER A 8 -54.50 18.71 38.49
N THR A 9 -54.40 18.77 39.82
CA THR A 9 -53.09 18.87 40.51
C THR A 9 -52.33 17.52 40.52
N ILE A 10 -53.05 16.39 40.57
CA ILE A 10 -52.44 15.07 40.49
C ILE A 10 -51.95 14.74 39.07
N VAL A 11 -52.65 15.17 38.01
CA VAL A 11 -52.23 14.98 36.63
C VAL A 11 -51.02 15.86 36.27
N PHE A 12 -50.89 17.06 36.87
CA PHE A 12 -49.73 17.94 36.65
C PHE A 12 -48.49 17.47 37.45
N GLY A 13 -48.68 16.79 38.59
CA GLY A 13 -47.56 16.24 39.40
C GLY A 13 -46.96 14.95 38.87
N LEU A 14 -47.68 14.22 37.99
CA LEU A 14 -47.17 13.01 37.33
C LEU A 14 -46.44 13.28 36.01
N ALA A 15 -46.51 14.50 35.47
CA ALA A 15 -45.85 14.89 34.23
C ALA A 15 -44.40 15.39 34.43
N THR A 16 -43.90 15.52 35.69
CA THR A 16 -42.57 16.04 35.98
C THR A 16 -41.56 14.97 36.44
N VAL A 17 -41.92 13.69 36.45
CA VAL A 17 -41.03 12.61 36.88
C VAL A 17 -40.67 11.68 35.70
N SER A 18 -41.05 12.02 34.48
CA SER A 18 -40.67 11.21 33.32
C SER A 18 -39.84 12.06 32.42
N CYS A 19 -38.62 11.66 32.21
CA CYS A 19 -37.74 11.99 31.07
C CYS A 19 -36.38 12.59 31.38
N ASP A 20 -35.70 12.26 32.50
CA ASP A 20 -34.23 12.46 32.52
C ASP A 20 -33.50 11.31 31.85
N SER A 21 -34.04 10.09 31.86
CA SER A 21 -33.38 8.93 31.18
C SER A 21 -33.85 8.72 29.73
N TYR A 22 -34.90 9.43 29.25
CA TYR A 22 -35.39 9.28 27.87
C TYR A 22 -34.84 10.35 26.93
N LEU A 23 -34.12 11.34 27.45
CA LEU A 23 -33.47 12.40 26.68
C LEU A 23 -31.94 12.22 26.63
N ASP A 24 -31.43 11.16 27.20
CA ASP A 24 -30.03 10.78 27.03
C ASP A 24 -29.81 9.99 25.73
N ILE A 25 -30.39 10.58 24.65
CA ILE A 25 -30.22 10.09 23.25
C ILE A 25 -28.80 10.40 22.71
N ASN A 26 -27.94 11.01 23.51
CA ASN A 26 -26.59 11.37 23.09
C ASN A 26 -25.58 10.23 23.25
N GLU A 27 -25.93 9.15 23.90
CA GLU A 27 -25.12 7.92 23.83
C GLU A 27 -25.73 7.01 22.75
N ASP A 28 -25.06 6.93 21.61
CA ASP A 28 -25.38 5.93 20.58
C ASP A 28 -25.18 4.54 21.19
N PRO A 29 -26.24 3.73 21.41
CA PRO A 29 -26.11 2.40 22.03
C PRO A 29 -25.30 1.42 21.19
N ASN A 30 -24.97 1.78 19.93
CA ASN A 30 -24.12 1.01 19.03
C ASN A 30 -22.68 1.52 18.99
N SER A 31 -22.37 2.63 19.67
CA SER A 31 -21.00 3.13 19.83
C SER A 31 -20.48 2.74 21.22
N PRO A 32 -19.29 2.14 21.36
CA PRO A 32 -18.69 1.93 22.66
C PRO A 32 -18.53 3.24 23.40
N ALA A 33 -18.98 3.32 24.67
CA ALA A 33 -18.71 4.47 25.50
C ALA A 33 -17.19 4.73 25.56
N GLU A 34 -16.75 5.99 25.56
CA GLU A 34 -15.31 6.33 25.64
C GLU A 34 -14.61 5.64 26.82
N SER A 35 -15.32 5.44 27.93
CA SER A 35 -14.83 4.71 29.10
C SER A 35 -14.48 3.23 28.85
N ASN A 36 -14.96 2.65 27.77
CA ASN A 36 -14.70 1.25 27.38
C ASN A 36 -13.63 1.13 26.30
N MET A 37 -13.09 2.23 25.80
CA MET A 37 -12.00 2.19 24.81
C MET A 37 -10.68 1.84 25.52
N THR A 38 -10.06 0.76 25.07
CA THR A 38 -8.73 0.33 25.53
C THR A 38 -7.80 0.17 24.34
N THR A 39 -6.49 0.22 24.59
CA THR A 39 -5.46 -0.06 23.58
C THR A 39 -5.70 -1.41 22.89
N SER A 40 -6.10 -2.44 23.66
CA SER A 40 -6.38 -3.81 23.15
C SER A 40 -7.63 -3.93 22.27
N ILE A 41 -8.55 -2.97 22.31
CA ILE A 41 -9.71 -2.92 21.41
C ILE A 41 -9.41 -2.05 20.20
N MET A 42 -8.76 -0.91 20.42
CA MET A 42 -8.58 0.11 19.38
C MET A 42 -7.44 -0.21 18.40
N LEU A 43 -6.36 -0.85 18.87
CA LEU A 43 -5.21 -1.19 18.01
C LEU A 43 -5.59 -2.21 16.92
N PRO A 44 -6.23 -3.36 17.22
CA PRO A 44 -6.68 -4.28 16.18
C PRO A 44 -7.67 -3.65 15.20
N ALA A 45 -8.57 -2.79 15.69
CA ALA A 45 -9.53 -2.09 14.83
C ALA A 45 -8.83 -1.14 13.84
N ALA A 46 -7.78 -0.44 14.29
CA ALA A 46 -6.96 0.41 13.41
C ALA A 46 -6.22 -0.43 12.36
N GLU A 47 -5.62 -1.55 12.77
CA GLU A 47 -4.91 -2.48 11.89
C GLU A 47 -5.82 -3.03 10.79
N MET A 48 -7.04 -3.47 11.12
CA MET A 48 -7.96 -4.02 10.11
C MET A 48 -8.42 -2.96 9.11
N ASN A 49 -8.63 -1.72 9.53
CA ASN A 49 -8.94 -0.64 8.59
C ASN A 49 -7.75 -0.31 7.67
N LEU A 50 -6.53 -0.34 8.20
CA LEU A 50 -5.30 -0.15 7.42
C LEU A 50 -5.08 -1.31 6.47
N ALA A 51 -5.02 -2.54 6.97
CA ALA A 51 -4.77 -3.74 6.18
C ALA A 51 -5.83 -3.92 5.09
N GLY A 52 -7.12 -3.66 5.42
CA GLY A 52 -8.22 -3.70 4.47
C GLY A 52 -8.03 -2.75 3.30
N SER A 53 -7.71 -1.48 3.59
CA SER A 53 -7.55 -0.47 2.54
C SER A 53 -6.25 -0.63 1.75
N TYR A 54 -5.17 -0.97 2.44
CA TYR A 54 -3.85 -1.12 1.82
C TYR A 54 -3.75 -2.40 0.98
N GLY A 55 -4.25 -3.51 1.51
CA GLY A 55 -4.23 -4.82 0.85
C GLY A 55 -5.18 -4.93 -0.35
N ASP A 56 -6.17 -4.05 -0.45
CA ASP A 56 -7.09 -3.97 -1.60
C ASP A 56 -6.72 -2.80 -2.52
N PHE A 57 -7.21 -1.60 -2.22
CA PHE A 57 -7.15 -0.45 -3.14
C PHE A 57 -5.72 -0.03 -3.50
N ALA A 58 -4.81 0.09 -2.52
CA ALA A 58 -3.43 0.49 -2.81
C ALA A 58 -2.71 -0.59 -3.63
N ARG A 59 -2.91 -1.88 -3.30
CA ARG A 59 -2.39 -3.01 -4.06
C ARG A 59 -2.88 -2.99 -5.52
N ILE A 60 -4.17 -2.80 -5.75
CA ILE A 60 -4.75 -2.76 -7.11
C ILE A 60 -4.21 -1.55 -7.88
N ALA A 61 -4.29 -0.35 -7.32
CA ALA A 61 -3.82 0.86 -7.98
C ALA A 61 -2.32 0.81 -8.32
N GLY A 62 -1.48 0.42 -7.34
CA GLY A 62 -0.04 0.22 -7.58
C GLY A 62 0.24 -0.87 -8.60
N GLY A 63 -0.58 -1.92 -8.62
CA GLY A 63 -0.49 -3.00 -9.59
C GLY A 63 -0.68 -2.54 -11.04
N TYR A 64 -1.63 -1.66 -11.28
CA TYR A 64 -1.85 -1.09 -12.61
C TYR A 64 -0.81 -0.03 -12.98
N PHE A 65 -0.50 0.90 -12.06
CA PHE A 65 0.45 1.98 -12.33
C PHE A 65 1.89 1.50 -12.42
N GLY A 66 2.24 0.41 -11.73
CA GLY A 66 3.53 -0.27 -11.84
C GLY A 66 3.60 -1.36 -12.92
N GLN A 67 2.60 -1.46 -13.78
CA GLN A 67 2.50 -2.46 -14.86
C GLN A 67 2.69 -3.92 -14.40
N TYR A 68 2.17 -4.26 -13.22
CA TYR A 68 1.99 -5.64 -12.77
C TYR A 68 0.68 -6.23 -13.26
N TYR A 69 -0.37 -5.37 -13.33
CA TYR A 69 -1.73 -5.75 -13.70
C TYR A 69 -2.20 -5.03 -14.96
N SER A 70 -3.14 -5.64 -15.63
CA SER A 70 -3.85 -5.10 -16.78
C SER A 70 -5.35 -5.37 -16.68
N GLN A 71 -6.15 -4.54 -17.36
CA GLN A 71 -7.58 -4.75 -17.48
C GLN A 71 -7.83 -5.90 -18.47
N THR A 72 -8.77 -6.77 -18.12
CA THR A 72 -9.15 -7.89 -18.98
C THR A 72 -10.37 -7.58 -19.85
N TYR A 73 -10.66 -8.52 -20.73
CA TYR A 73 -11.82 -8.55 -21.63
C TYR A 73 -13.16 -8.51 -20.89
N GLY A 74 -14.12 -7.77 -21.46
CA GLY A 74 -15.52 -7.79 -21.04
C GLY A 74 -15.84 -7.01 -19.78
N THR A 75 -14.85 -6.38 -19.14
CA THR A 75 -15.02 -5.52 -17.98
C THR A 75 -14.33 -4.17 -18.20
N SER A 76 -14.76 -3.16 -17.46
CA SER A 76 -14.15 -1.82 -17.48
C SER A 76 -13.86 -1.29 -16.07
N ASN A 77 -13.91 -2.17 -15.07
CA ASN A 77 -13.83 -1.75 -13.67
C ASN A 77 -12.55 -0.98 -13.34
N TYR A 78 -11.40 -1.38 -13.90
CA TYR A 78 -10.10 -0.73 -13.73
C TYR A 78 -9.51 -0.21 -15.05
N LEU A 79 -10.35 0.06 -16.05
CA LEU A 79 -9.88 0.58 -17.33
C LEU A 79 -9.19 1.93 -17.17
N ASP A 80 -9.70 2.79 -16.26
CA ASP A 80 -9.08 4.05 -15.89
C ASP A 80 -7.65 3.83 -15.32
N PHE A 81 -7.47 2.90 -14.39
CA PHE A 81 -6.13 2.58 -13.86
C PHE A 81 -5.19 2.03 -14.94
N SER A 82 -5.71 1.15 -15.81
CA SER A 82 -4.96 0.61 -16.95
C SER A 82 -4.51 1.70 -17.94
N GLN A 83 -5.19 2.85 -17.96
CA GLN A 83 -4.88 4.04 -18.73
C GLN A 83 -4.08 5.09 -17.93
N PHE A 84 -3.56 4.74 -16.76
CA PHE A 84 -2.85 5.63 -15.84
C PHE A 84 -3.67 6.83 -15.38
N LYS A 85 -4.96 6.62 -15.12
CA LYS A 85 -5.88 7.65 -14.66
C LYS A 85 -6.37 7.34 -13.25
N MET A 86 -6.19 8.30 -12.35
CA MET A 86 -6.77 8.31 -11.01
C MET A 86 -7.73 9.48 -10.89
N SER A 87 -9.01 9.22 -10.69
CA SER A 87 -9.98 10.28 -10.41
C SER A 87 -10.09 10.56 -8.90
N ALA A 88 -10.50 11.77 -8.53
CA ALA A 88 -10.69 12.17 -7.13
C ALA A 88 -11.71 11.30 -6.40
N THR A 89 -12.74 10.84 -7.09
CA THR A 89 -13.80 9.97 -6.55
C THR A 89 -13.28 8.57 -6.27
N ARG A 90 -12.40 8.04 -7.15
CA ARG A 90 -11.87 6.66 -7.05
C ARG A 90 -11.12 6.41 -5.75
N SER A 91 -10.29 7.35 -5.33
CA SER A 91 -9.47 7.22 -4.12
C SER A 91 -10.18 7.69 -2.84
N SER A 92 -11.41 8.22 -2.93
CA SER A 92 -12.13 8.79 -1.78
C SER A 92 -12.40 7.79 -0.66
N GLY A 93 -12.72 6.54 -1.01
CA GLY A 93 -12.92 5.46 -0.04
C GLY A 93 -11.63 5.14 0.73
N PHE A 94 -10.55 4.94 0.02
CA PHE A 94 -9.23 4.70 0.57
C PHE A 94 -8.76 5.81 1.52
N TYR A 95 -8.80 7.07 1.04
CA TYR A 95 -8.43 8.23 1.84
C TYR A 95 -9.24 8.33 3.14
N ARG A 96 -10.56 8.13 3.05
CA ARG A 96 -11.46 8.19 4.21
C ARG A 96 -11.18 7.07 5.21
N GLN A 97 -10.96 5.84 4.76
CA GLN A 97 -10.66 4.71 5.64
C GLN A 97 -9.36 4.95 6.42
N LEU A 98 -8.32 5.42 5.75
CA LEU A 98 -7.04 5.71 6.41
C LEU A 98 -7.16 6.87 7.41
N ASN A 99 -7.80 7.99 7.02
CA ASN A 99 -7.86 9.17 7.88
C ASN A 99 -8.89 9.05 9.00
N GLN A 100 -10.15 8.69 8.68
CA GLN A 100 -11.24 8.72 9.64
C GLN A 100 -11.35 7.49 10.52
N ARG A 101 -10.75 6.37 10.11
CA ARG A 101 -10.81 5.13 10.88
C ARG A 101 -9.43 4.71 11.39
N ALA A 102 -8.47 4.44 10.52
CA ALA A 102 -7.17 3.95 10.96
C ALA A 102 -6.41 5.01 11.78
N LEU A 103 -6.11 6.19 11.22
CA LEU A 103 -5.37 7.25 11.92
C LEU A 103 -6.07 7.75 13.18
N LYS A 104 -7.41 7.91 13.15
CA LYS A 104 -8.16 8.34 14.33
C LYS A 104 -8.08 7.31 15.45
N ASN A 105 -8.21 6.02 15.13
CA ASN A 105 -8.08 4.96 16.13
C ASN A 105 -6.64 4.89 16.68
N LEU A 106 -5.61 5.01 15.83
CA LEU A 106 -4.21 5.05 16.26
C LEU A 106 -3.92 6.26 17.16
N GLN A 107 -4.52 7.42 16.88
CA GLN A 107 -4.42 8.58 17.76
C GLN A 107 -5.00 8.28 19.15
N THR A 108 -6.15 7.62 19.21
CA THR A 108 -6.74 7.19 20.49
C THR A 108 -5.85 6.18 21.20
N VAL A 109 -5.28 5.19 20.49
CA VAL A 109 -4.33 4.23 21.08
C VAL A 109 -3.12 4.95 21.67
N ARG A 110 -2.51 5.89 20.92
CA ARG A 110 -1.37 6.67 21.40
C ARG A 110 -1.71 7.43 22.70
N SER A 111 -2.84 8.13 22.72
CA SER A 111 -3.26 8.90 23.90
C SER A 111 -3.52 8.01 25.11
N LEU A 112 -4.18 6.87 24.94
CA LEU A 112 -4.44 5.91 26.02
C LEU A 112 -3.14 5.25 26.51
N ALA A 113 -2.28 4.84 25.59
CA ALA A 113 -1.00 4.22 25.89
C ALA A 113 -0.06 5.17 26.63
N GLU A 114 -0.01 6.45 26.24
CA GLU A 114 0.78 7.47 26.94
C GLU A 114 0.27 7.73 28.36
N GLN A 115 -1.06 7.84 28.53
CA GLN A 115 -1.67 8.03 29.86
C GLN A 115 -1.41 6.86 30.81
N ASN A 116 -1.32 5.64 30.26
CA ASN A 116 -1.13 4.41 31.05
C ASN A 116 0.34 3.94 31.09
N GLU A 117 1.27 4.67 30.46
CA GLU A 117 2.68 4.28 30.30
C GLU A 117 2.85 2.91 29.57
N GLU A 118 1.93 2.58 28.65
CA GLU A 118 1.97 1.37 27.81
C GLU A 118 2.88 1.59 26.59
N TRP A 119 4.21 1.78 26.84
CA TRP A 119 5.14 2.28 25.80
C TRP A 119 5.28 1.34 24.60
N GLY A 120 5.14 0.03 24.76
CA GLY A 120 5.10 -0.91 23.64
C GLY A 120 3.90 -0.67 22.71
N SER A 121 2.72 -0.41 23.27
CA SER A 121 1.50 -0.07 22.50
C SER A 121 1.60 1.32 21.87
N TYR A 122 2.23 2.27 22.55
CA TYR A 122 2.54 3.60 22.02
C TYR A 122 3.42 3.51 20.78
N LEU A 123 4.51 2.72 20.83
CA LEU A 123 5.40 2.49 19.70
C LEU A 123 4.65 1.83 18.53
N ALA A 124 3.85 0.80 18.82
CA ALA A 124 3.09 0.10 17.78
C ALA A 124 2.14 1.06 17.04
N ALA A 125 1.37 1.85 17.77
CA ALA A 125 0.46 2.84 17.18
C ALA A 125 1.21 3.94 16.42
N THR A 126 2.35 4.41 16.92
CA THR A 126 3.19 5.41 16.25
C THR A 126 3.78 4.84 14.95
N THR A 127 4.24 3.58 14.97
CA THR A 127 4.78 2.90 13.77
C THR A 127 3.73 2.76 12.67
N LEU A 128 2.52 2.33 13.02
CA LEU A 128 1.43 2.20 12.04
C LEU A 128 0.94 3.58 11.55
N ARG A 129 0.92 4.58 12.40
CA ARG A 129 0.62 5.97 12.02
C ARG A 129 1.65 6.50 11.02
N ALA A 130 2.94 6.28 11.27
CA ALA A 130 4.00 6.68 10.36
C ALA A 130 3.87 5.99 9.01
N PHE A 131 3.57 4.69 8.99
CA PHE A 131 3.31 3.95 7.75
C PHE A 131 2.13 4.54 6.97
N ILE A 132 1.02 4.87 7.61
CA ILE A 132 -0.13 5.47 6.93
C ILE A 132 0.22 6.83 6.31
N TYR A 133 0.92 7.70 7.04
CA TYR A 133 1.32 9.00 6.50
C TYR A 133 2.33 8.87 5.36
N GLN A 134 3.27 7.92 5.46
CA GLN A 134 4.16 7.60 4.34
C GLN A 134 3.35 7.23 3.09
N VAL A 135 2.39 6.29 3.20
CA VAL A 135 1.52 5.87 2.09
C VAL A 135 0.71 7.04 1.53
N LEU A 136 0.17 7.90 2.38
CA LEU A 136 -0.61 9.07 1.95
C LEU A 136 0.26 10.09 1.21
N VAL A 137 1.45 10.40 1.71
CA VAL A 137 2.41 11.31 1.05
C VAL A 137 2.86 10.72 -0.28
N ASP A 138 3.17 9.44 -0.33
CA ASP A 138 3.64 8.77 -1.54
C ASP A 138 2.57 8.70 -2.64
N ALA A 139 1.28 8.69 -2.23
CA ALA A 139 0.17 8.69 -3.16
C ALA A 139 -0.23 10.12 -3.60
N TYR A 140 -0.32 11.08 -2.67
CA TYR A 140 -0.94 12.39 -2.91
C TYR A 140 0.04 13.57 -2.90
N GLY A 141 1.20 13.42 -2.25
CA GLY A 141 2.17 14.48 -2.01
C GLY A 141 1.85 15.26 -0.75
N GLU A 142 1.02 16.31 -0.82
CA GLU A 142 0.59 17.10 0.31
C GLU A 142 -0.62 16.45 1.01
N VAL A 143 -0.61 16.42 2.34
CA VAL A 143 -1.70 15.86 3.16
C VAL A 143 -1.85 16.61 4.48
N PRO A 144 -3.04 16.66 5.08
CA PRO A 144 -3.19 17.16 6.44
C PRO A 144 -2.41 16.29 7.43
N TYR A 145 -1.51 16.91 8.20
CA TYR A 145 -0.69 16.24 9.20
C TYR A 145 -0.65 17.00 10.53
N THR A 146 -0.09 18.23 10.54
CA THR A 146 0.11 18.99 11.80
C THR A 146 -1.19 19.45 12.45
N GLU A 147 -2.23 19.69 11.67
CA GLU A 147 -3.57 20.05 12.12
C GLU A 147 -4.59 18.92 11.95
N ALA A 148 -4.15 17.73 11.54
CA ALA A 148 -5.03 16.60 11.31
C ALA A 148 -5.56 16.02 12.63
N LEU A 149 -6.75 15.40 12.56
CA LEU A 149 -7.41 14.68 13.66
C LEU A 149 -7.84 15.57 14.83
N ASP A 150 -7.72 16.90 14.74
CA ASP A 150 -8.33 17.83 15.65
C ASP A 150 -9.82 17.98 15.31
N VAL A 151 -10.69 17.49 16.21
CA VAL A 151 -12.16 17.52 16.04
C VAL A 151 -12.73 18.94 15.99
N SER A 152 -11.98 19.93 16.49
CA SER A 152 -12.37 21.35 16.44
C SER A 152 -12.02 22.01 15.09
N ASN A 153 -11.14 21.40 14.29
CA ASN A 153 -10.69 21.91 12.99
C ASN A 153 -11.24 21.10 11.83
N ALA A 154 -12.34 21.54 11.25
CA ALA A 154 -12.97 20.87 10.11
C ALA A 154 -12.23 21.05 8.78
N THR A 155 -11.31 22.00 8.69
CA THR A 155 -10.54 22.34 7.47
C THR A 155 -9.05 22.44 7.76
N PRO A 156 -8.40 21.32 8.18
CA PRO A 156 -6.97 21.32 8.48
C PRO A 156 -6.16 21.73 7.25
N LYS A 157 -5.06 22.43 7.46
CA LYS A 157 -4.10 22.72 6.36
C LYS A 157 -3.47 21.44 5.84
N TYR A 158 -3.04 21.48 4.59
CA TYR A 158 -2.20 20.45 4.00
C TYR A 158 -0.73 20.83 4.25
N ASP A 159 0.02 19.90 4.76
CA ASP A 159 1.47 20.02 4.91
C ASP A 159 2.17 19.38 3.71
N ASP A 160 3.30 19.90 3.31
CA ASP A 160 4.11 19.31 2.23
C ASP A 160 4.72 17.97 2.69
N GLY A 161 5.08 17.13 1.72
CA GLY A 161 5.54 15.77 2.00
C GLY A 161 6.83 15.72 2.83
N ALA A 162 7.75 16.68 2.67
CA ALA A 162 8.98 16.75 3.44
C ALA A 162 8.68 17.08 4.92
N THR A 163 7.78 18.02 5.18
CA THR A 163 7.30 18.34 6.54
C THR A 163 6.66 17.12 7.20
N VAL A 164 5.83 16.37 6.46
CA VAL A 164 5.19 15.14 6.99
C VAL A 164 6.24 14.08 7.31
N TYR A 165 7.19 13.81 6.40
CA TYR A 165 8.25 12.82 6.62
C TYR A 165 9.12 13.17 7.82
N ALA A 166 9.58 14.42 7.93
CA ALA A 166 10.34 14.88 9.10
C ALA A 166 9.55 14.70 10.40
N GLY A 167 8.24 15.01 10.37
CA GLY A 167 7.38 14.86 11.54
C GLY A 167 7.20 13.41 11.97
N ILE A 168 6.88 12.50 11.05
CA ILE A 168 6.70 11.08 11.40
C ILE A 168 8.00 10.38 11.79
N LEU A 169 9.15 10.79 11.24
CA LEU A 169 10.46 10.31 11.67
C LEU A 169 10.75 10.76 13.11
N ALA A 170 10.48 12.02 13.44
CA ALA A 170 10.62 12.54 14.79
C ALA A 170 9.67 11.85 15.80
N GLU A 171 8.42 11.58 15.41
CA GLU A 171 7.48 10.81 16.24
C GLU A 171 7.98 9.37 16.51
N LEU A 172 8.61 8.73 15.52
CA LEU A 172 9.21 7.40 15.69
C LEU A 172 10.42 7.45 16.64
N ASP A 173 11.29 8.46 16.50
CA ASP A 173 12.44 8.63 17.40
C ASP A 173 11.99 8.87 18.83
N GLU A 174 10.97 9.68 19.03
CA GLU A 174 10.39 9.93 20.35
C GLU A 174 9.82 8.65 20.95
N ALA A 175 9.04 7.87 20.20
CA ALA A 175 8.47 6.60 20.66
C ALA A 175 9.57 5.56 20.99
N LEU A 176 10.59 5.45 20.14
CA LEU A 176 11.75 4.58 20.36
C LEU A 176 12.54 4.96 21.63
N SER A 177 12.58 6.25 21.99
CA SER A 177 13.27 6.70 23.20
C SER A 177 12.56 6.33 24.51
N LYS A 178 11.26 6.03 24.46
CA LYS A 178 10.42 5.71 25.61
C LYS A 178 10.30 4.22 25.89
N VAL A 179 10.58 3.37 24.89
CA VAL A 179 10.26 1.94 24.92
C VAL A 179 11.48 1.10 25.29
N SER A 180 11.23 -0.05 25.93
CA SER A 180 12.21 -1.11 26.21
C SER A 180 11.79 -2.42 25.55
N ASP A 181 12.73 -3.27 25.17
CA ASP A 181 12.51 -4.54 24.45
C ASP A 181 11.45 -5.45 25.09
N GLY A 182 11.36 -5.44 26.42
CA GLY A 182 10.43 -6.27 27.18
C GLY A 182 9.02 -5.70 27.32
N ASP A 183 8.79 -4.45 26.90
CA ASP A 183 7.48 -3.82 27.04
C ASP A 183 6.43 -4.61 26.27
N GLN A 184 5.27 -4.76 26.91
CA GLN A 184 4.17 -5.47 26.28
C GLN A 184 3.46 -4.58 25.29
N VAL A 185 2.96 -5.19 24.23
CA VAL A 185 2.12 -4.53 23.23
C VAL A 185 0.70 -5.07 23.37
N ALA A 186 -0.26 -4.19 23.30
CA ALA A 186 -1.69 -4.54 23.30
C ALA A 186 -2.00 -5.58 22.22
N THR A 187 -3.14 -6.25 22.34
CA THR A 187 -3.64 -7.17 21.31
C THR A 187 -3.55 -6.52 19.92
N ASN A 188 -2.94 -7.23 18.99
CA ASN A 188 -2.73 -6.79 17.61
C ASN A 188 -2.67 -7.99 16.67
N PHE A 189 -2.82 -7.75 15.36
CA PHE A 189 -2.79 -8.78 14.32
C PHE A 189 -1.47 -8.81 13.53
N LEU A 190 -0.72 -7.72 13.51
CA LEU A 190 0.49 -7.62 12.71
C LEU A 190 1.66 -8.43 13.32
N LEU A 191 1.87 -8.27 14.61
CA LEU A 191 2.91 -8.96 15.39
C LEU A 191 2.30 -9.58 16.65
N PRO A 192 1.38 -10.56 16.52
CA PRO A 192 0.60 -11.08 17.64
C PRO A 192 1.49 -11.77 18.66
N GLY A 193 1.31 -11.40 19.94
CA GLY A 193 2.07 -11.98 21.06
C GLY A 193 3.56 -11.59 21.10
N LYS A 194 3.99 -10.62 20.29
CA LYS A 194 5.36 -10.10 20.33
C LYS A 194 5.46 -8.92 21.28
N THR A 195 6.63 -8.78 21.91
CA THR A 195 6.98 -7.62 22.71
C THR A 195 7.44 -6.45 21.84
N ALA A 196 7.73 -5.32 22.45
CA ALA A 196 8.22 -4.13 21.77
C ALA A 196 9.52 -4.38 20.97
N ALA A 197 10.33 -5.38 21.31
CA ALA A 197 11.56 -5.70 20.57
C ALA A 197 11.31 -5.92 19.07
N GLU A 198 10.22 -6.60 18.68
CA GLU A 198 9.89 -6.80 17.25
C GLU A 198 9.31 -5.52 16.61
N TRP A 199 8.59 -4.70 17.39
CA TRP A 199 8.10 -3.41 16.92
C TRP A 199 9.21 -2.37 16.75
N ILE A 200 10.26 -2.41 17.59
CA ILE A 200 11.49 -1.60 17.43
C ILE A 200 12.16 -1.93 16.10
N LYS A 201 12.32 -3.21 15.78
CA LYS A 201 12.86 -3.65 14.48
C LYS A 201 12.02 -3.17 13.30
N LEU A 202 10.69 -3.25 13.41
CA LEU A 202 9.78 -2.76 12.39
C LEU A 202 9.86 -1.25 12.23
N ALA A 203 9.91 -0.49 13.32
CA ALA A 203 10.09 0.96 13.31
C ALA A 203 11.40 1.36 12.62
N ASN A 204 12.50 0.66 12.92
CA ASN A 204 13.80 0.88 12.28
C ASN A 204 13.76 0.58 10.77
N ALA A 205 13.08 -0.50 10.35
CA ALA A 205 12.92 -0.82 8.94
C ALA A 205 12.08 0.24 8.19
N LEU A 206 11.04 0.76 8.83
CA LEU A 206 10.23 1.84 8.28
C LEU A 206 11.01 3.16 8.20
N LYS A 207 11.81 3.49 9.23
CA LYS A 207 12.74 4.63 9.20
C LYS A 207 13.74 4.49 8.04
N LEU A 208 14.36 3.30 7.88
CA LEU A 208 15.27 3.04 6.77
C LEU A 208 14.59 3.26 5.41
N LYS A 209 13.36 2.76 5.22
CA LYS A 209 12.55 2.99 4.01
C LYS A 209 12.37 4.48 3.75
N MET A 210 11.88 5.24 4.72
CA MET A 210 11.59 6.67 4.57
C MET A 210 12.85 7.50 4.29
N LEU A 211 13.91 7.29 5.05
CA LEU A 211 15.20 7.97 4.86
C LEU A 211 15.81 7.63 3.49
N THR A 212 15.78 6.37 3.06
CA THR A 212 16.25 5.98 1.74
C THR A 212 15.43 6.68 0.66
N ARG A 213 14.09 6.80 0.85
CA ARG A 213 13.19 7.41 -0.12
C ARG A 213 13.49 8.91 -0.31
N GLU A 214 13.71 9.64 0.75
CA GLU A 214 14.04 11.07 0.68
C GLU A 214 15.53 11.38 0.40
N SER A 215 16.41 10.37 0.45
CA SER A 215 17.88 10.56 0.28
C SER A 215 18.32 11.11 -1.08
N GLY A 216 17.40 11.25 -2.03
CA GLY A 216 17.63 11.95 -3.30
C GLY A 216 17.49 13.48 -3.21
N VAL A 217 16.84 13.99 -2.16
CA VAL A 217 16.49 15.40 -1.97
C VAL A 217 16.95 15.95 -0.61
N THR A 218 17.24 15.07 0.36
CA THR A 218 17.69 15.44 1.70
C THR A 218 18.96 14.65 2.02
N ASP A 219 19.97 15.28 2.64
CA ASP A 219 21.17 14.59 3.12
C ASP A 219 20.85 13.89 4.45
N VAL A 220 20.58 12.60 4.36
CA VAL A 220 20.25 11.70 5.48
C VAL A 220 21.21 10.50 5.54
N ASN A 221 22.38 10.64 4.92
CA ASN A 221 23.34 9.52 4.83
C ASN A 221 23.84 9.07 6.21
N ALA A 222 23.98 9.98 7.16
CA ALA A 222 24.42 9.65 8.51
C ALA A 222 23.37 8.85 9.29
N GLU A 223 22.10 9.20 9.15
CA GLU A 223 20.97 8.52 9.78
C GLU A 223 20.80 7.10 9.21
N ILE A 224 20.90 6.95 7.89
CA ILE A 224 20.88 5.64 7.24
C ILE A 224 22.08 4.80 7.69
N ALA A 225 23.28 5.39 7.75
CA ALA A 225 24.49 4.71 8.23
C ALA A 225 24.32 4.16 9.65
N ALA A 226 23.71 4.94 10.55
CA ALA A 226 23.45 4.52 11.92
C ALA A 226 22.55 3.28 11.97
N LEU A 227 21.43 3.29 11.24
CA LEU A 227 20.50 2.16 11.15
C LEU A 227 21.15 0.91 10.55
N VAL A 228 21.91 1.08 9.44
CA VAL A 228 22.60 -0.05 8.77
C VAL A 228 23.68 -0.64 9.67
N ASN A 229 24.44 0.16 10.42
CA ASN A 229 25.46 -0.30 11.34
C ASN A 229 24.88 -1.02 12.56
N GLU A 230 23.75 -0.54 13.08
CA GLU A 230 23.02 -1.20 14.18
C GLU A 230 22.43 -2.54 13.71
N ASN A 231 21.98 -2.61 12.47
CA ASN A 231 21.39 -3.78 11.84
C ASN A 231 20.26 -4.43 12.66
N ASN A 232 19.44 -3.60 13.32
CA ASN A 232 18.31 -4.04 14.12
C ASN A 232 17.00 -3.98 13.32
N PHE A 233 16.84 -4.91 12.39
CA PHE A 233 15.70 -5.03 11.49
C PHE A 233 14.96 -6.36 11.65
N PRO A 234 13.70 -6.48 11.18
CA PRO A 234 13.00 -7.77 11.16
C PRO A 234 13.80 -8.83 10.41
N ALA A 235 13.89 -10.02 10.99
CA ALA A 235 14.59 -11.15 10.38
C ALA A 235 13.85 -11.73 9.16
N GLY A 236 12.53 -11.53 9.10
CA GLY A 236 11.64 -11.95 8.03
C GLY A 236 10.64 -10.87 7.65
N ASP A 237 9.66 -11.27 6.86
CA ASP A 237 8.60 -10.37 6.42
C ASP A 237 7.66 -9.98 7.57
N VAL A 238 7.15 -8.77 7.54
CA VAL A 238 6.12 -8.29 8.45
C VAL A 238 4.84 -8.05 7.65
N ALA A 239 3.81 -8.82 7.99
CA ALA A 239 2.55 -8.85 7.26
C ALA A 239 1.38 -9.19 8.19
N TRP A 240 0.19 -8.70 7.87
CA TRP A 240 -1.05 -9.24 8.41
C TRP A 240 -1.30 -10.61 7.78
N GLN A 241 -1.00 -11.66 8.52
CA GLN A 241 -1.13 -13.06 8.12
C GLN A 241 -1.66 -13.89 9.28
N GLY A 242 -2.37 -14.98 8.98
CA GLY A 242 -2.98 -15.84 10.00
C GLY A 242 -4.16 -15.21 10.75
N CYS A 243 -4.57 -14.00 10.37
CA CYS A 243 -5.75 -13.30 10.90
C CYS A 243 -6.94 -13.32 9.92
N TRP A 244 -6.78 -13.88 8.75
CA TRP A 244 -7.83 -14.04 7.74
C TRP A 244 -8.49 -15.43 7.82
N SER A 245 -9.76 -15.52 7.46
CA SER A 245 -10.50 -16.77 7.40
C SER A 245 -11.44 -16.80 6.19
N ASN A 246 -11.89 -17.99 5.77
CA ASN A 246 -12.80 -18.16 4.64
C ASN A 246 -14.27 -17.85 5.03
N GLU A 247 -14.47 -16.74 5.76
CA GLU A 247 -15.78 -16.26 6.18
C GLU A 247 -16.03 -14.87 5.58
N SER A 248 -17.28 -14.58 5.25
CA SER A 248 -17.65 -13.28 4.68
C SER A 248 -17.25 -12.13 5.61
N GLY A 249 -16.47 -11.18 5.08
CA GLY A 249 -15.94 -10.05 5.82
C GLY A 249 -14.66 -10.32 6.63
N ALA A 250 -14.11 -11.54 6.57
CA ALA A 250 -12.88 -11.93 7.26
C ALA A 250 -11.79 -12.48 6.31
N MET A 251 -12.02 -12.45 5.02
CA MET A 251 -11.04 -12.83 4.00
C MET A 251 -10.00 -11.75 3.79
N SER A 252 -8.81 -12.14 3.29
CA SER A 252 -7.79 -11.18 2.83
C SER A 252 -8.39 -10.22 1.82
N PRO A 253 -8.10 -8.90 1.93
CA PRO A 253 -8.85 -7.85 1.21
C PRO A 253 -8.84 -8.01 -0.32
N PHE A 254 -7.68 -8.28 -0.91
CA PHE A 254 -7.58 -8.48 -2.36
C PHE A 254 -8.40 -9.69 -2.85
N TYR A 255 -8.35 -10.80 -2.09
CA TYR A 255 -9.14 -11.98 -2.43
C TYR A 255 -10.64 -11.70 -2.26
N ALA A 256 -11.04 -11.04 -1.19
CA ALA A 256 -12.43 -10.70 -0.92
C ALA A 256 -13.04 -9.87 -2.06
N GLU A 257 -12.31 -8.87 -2.57
CA GLU A 257 -12.79 -7.97 -3.62
C GLU A 257 -12.75 -8.64 -5.00
N GLU A 258 -11.63 -9.26 -5.39
CA GLU A 258 -11.40 -9.67 -6.76
C GLU A 258 -11.72 -11.15 -7.05
N PHE A 259 -11.90 -11.99 -6.02
CA PHE A 259 -12.09 -13.43 -6.19
C PHE A 259 -13.33 -13.99 -5.50
N ALA A 260 -13.67 -13.51 -4.29
CA ALA A 260 -14.75 -14.08 -3.48
C ALA A 260 -16.10 -13.42 -3.71
N THR A 261 -16.15 -12.18 -4.19
CA THR A 261 -17.41 -11.48 -4.51
C THR A 261 -18.10 -12.13 -5.71
N ASN A 262 -19.40 -11.90 -5.87
CA ASN A 262 -20.13 -12.33 -7.08
C ASN A 262 -19.50 -11.77 -8.36
N TRP A 263 -18.80 -10.65 -8.28
CA TRP A 263 -18.01 -10.08 -9.36
C TRP A 263 -16.79 -10.95 -9.66
N GLY A 264 -15.98 -11.29 -8.67
CA GLY A 264 -14.77 -12.09 -8.84
C GLY A 264 -15.02 -13.52 -9.32
N SER A 265 -16.18 -14.10 -9.00
CA SER A 265 -16.55 -15.43 -9.51
C SER A 265 -17.06 -15.43 -10.95
N THR A 266 -17.54 -14.28 -11.46
CA THR A 266 -18.17 -14.17 -12.80
C THR A 266 -17.41 -13.23 -13.73
N GLN A 267 -16.66 -12.27 -13.20
CA GLN A 267 -15.88 -11.28 -13.94
C GLN A 267 -14.44 -11.24 -13.42
N ILE A 268 -13.51 -11.48 -14.32
CA ILE A 268 -12.08 -11.29 -14.03
C ILE A 268 -11.75 -9.86 -14.37
N ASN A 269 -11.43 -9.03 -13.37
CA ASN A 269 -11.04 -7.63 -13.59
C ASN A 269 -9.52 -7.48 -13.69
N VAL A 270 -8.79 -8.23 -12.90
CA VAL A 270 -7.33 -8.12 -12.76
C VAL A 270 -6.65 -9.31 -13.42
N VAL A 271 -5.82 -9.04 -14.40
CA VAL A 271 -4.93 -10.03 -15.04
C VAL A 271 -3.49 -9.55 -14.99
N ALA A 272 -2.53 -10.46 -15.18
CA ALA A 272 -1.12 -10.10 -15.26
C ALA A 272 -0.84 -9.21 -16.47
N ASN A 273 0.10 -8.27 -16.31
CA ASN A 273 0.59 -7.43 -17.40
C ASN A 273 1.74 -8.11 -18.15
N ILE A 274 1.85 -7.86 -19.46
CA ILE A 274 2.96 -8.38 -20.27
C ILE A 274 4.33 -7.90 -19.74
N ALA A 275 4.41 -6.71 -19.13
CA ALA A 275 5.65 -6.19 -18.59
C ALA A 275 6.25 -7.13 -17.53
N ILE A 276 5.45 -7.57 -16.57
CA ILE A 276 5.96 -8.49 -15.53
C ILE A 276 6.11 -9.91 -16.08
N ILE A 277 5.14 -10.42 -16.84
CA ILE A 277 5.21 -11.77 -17.42
C ILE A 277 6.42 -11.90 -18.36
N GLY A 278 6.60 -10.97 -19.30
CA GLY A 278 7.71 -11.00 -20.27
C GLY A 278 9.08 -10.75 -19.63
N THR A 279 9.12 -10.08 -18.47
CA THR A 279 10.38 -9.96 -17.70
C THR A 279 10.71 -11.24 -16.95
N MET A 280 9.73 -11.88 -16.32
CA MET A 280 9.94 -13.11 -15.56
C MET A 280 10.06 -14.36 -16.43
N LYS A 281 9.50 -14.36 -17.66
CA LYS A 281 9.59 -15.45 -18.64
C LYS A 281 10.21 -14.95 -19.94
N GLN A 282 11.45 -15.33 -20.17
CA GLN A 282 12.23 -14.98 -21.36
C GLN A 282 12.71 -16.24 -22.08
N SER A 283 13.22 -16.10 -23.29
CA SER A 283 13.86 -17.23 -23.97
C SER A 283 15.02 -17.79 -23.14
N GLY A 284 14.92 -19.07 -22.78
CA GLY A 284 15.93 -19.75 -21.96
C GLY A 284 15.94 -19.39 -20.48
N TYR A 285 14.96 -18.61 -19.99
CA TYR A 285 14.86 -18.26 -18.57
C TYR A 285 13.41 -18.17 -18.13
N THR A 286 13.09 -18.79 -17.00
CA THR A 286 11.83 -18.60 -16.27
C THR A 286 12.16 -18.34 -14.80
N ASP A 287 11.73 -17.21 -14.26
CA ASP A 287 11.90 -16.88 -12.85
C ASP A 287 11.09 -17.85 -11.98
N GLY A 288 11.73 -18.43 -10.97
CA GLY A 288 11.09 -19.41 -10.09
C GLY A 288 9.86 -18.85 -9.34
N ARG A 289 9.78 -17.52 -9.12
CA ARG A 289 8.67 -16.84 -8.46
C ARG A 289 7.43 -16.67 -9.36
N LEU A 290 7.58 -16.90 -10.67
CA LEU A 290 6.49 -16.66 -11.63
C LEU A 290 5.21 -17.42 -11.25
N ALA A 291 5.32 -18.72 -10.94
CA ALA A 291 4.19 -19.55 -10.57
C ALA A 291 3.63 -19.25 -9.15
N ALA A 292 4.45 -18.64 -8.28
CA ALA A 292 4.00 -18.18 -6.96
C ALA A 292 3.20 -16.88 -7.06
N PHE A 293 3.46 -16.06 -8.08
CA PHE A 293 2.82 -14.74 -8.24
C PHE A 293 1.65 -14.74 -9.20
N PHE A 294 1.67 -15.61 -10.22
CA PHE A 294 0.66 -15.67 -11.27
C PHE A 294 0.28 -17.10 -11.62
N GLU A 295 -1.02 -17.34 -11.73
CA GLU A 295 -1.55 -18.57 -12.26
C GLU A 295 -1.39 -18.59 -13.79
N PRO A 296 -1.03 -19.74 -14.42
CA PRO A 296 -1.06 -19.85 -15.86
C PRO A 296 -2.49 -19.68 -16.39
N ASN A 297 -2.62 -19.37 -17.67
CA ASN A 297 -3.91 -19.29 -18.32
C ASN A 297 -4.58 -20.68 -18.47
N ALA A 298 -5.76 -20.73 -19.08
CA ALA A 298 -6.51 -21.97 -19.27
C ALA A 298 -5.78 -23.04 -20.11
N ASP A 299 -4.81 -22.64 -20.94
CA ASP A 299 -3.99 -23.53 -21.77
C ASP A 299 -2.67 -23.94 -21.08
N GLY A 300 -2.45 -23.51 -19.83
CA GLY A 300 -1.24 -23.75 -19.06
C GLY A 300 -0.07 -22.82 -19.42
N GLU A 301 -0.33 -21.77 -20.20
CA GLU A 301 0.69 -20.83 -20.67
C GLU A 301 0.70 -19.55 -19.83
N TYR A 302 1.87 -18.90 -19.75
CA TYR A 302 2.03 -17.59 -19.13
C TYR A 302 1.91 -16.48 -20.18
N THR A 303 0.78 -15.77 -20.14
CA THR A 303 0.43 -14.68 -21.06
C THR A 303 0.08 -13.43 -20.25
N GLY A 304 0.40 -12.24 -20.75
CA GLY A 304 0.14 -10.97 -20.08
C GLY A 304 -0.71 -10.03 -20.93
N GLY A 305 -1.68 -9.35 -20.33
CA GLY A 305 -2.48 -8.32 -20.97
C GLY A 305 -1.67 -7.05 -21.24
N ILE A 306 -2.19 -6.18 -22.11
CA ILE A 306 -1.60 -4.89 -22.48
C ILE A 306 -2.36 -3.77 -21.78
N SER A 307 -1.63 -2.87 -21.08
CA SER A 307 -2.22 -1.70 -20.42
C SER A 307 -2.92 -0.77 -21.41
N GLY A 308 -4.04 -0.18 -20.95
CA GLY A 308 -4.84 0.78 -21.73
C GLY A 308 -5.73 0.13 -22.78
N SER A 309 -5.68 -1.19 -22.94
CA SER A 309 -6.56 -1.93 -23.84
C SER A 309 -7.99 -2.00 -23.27
N ASN A 310 -8.95 -1.75 -24.11
CA ASN A 310 -10.36 -2.04 -23.87
C ASN A 310 -10.78 -3.13 -24.85
N PHE A 311 -10.47 -4.38 -24.51
CA PHE A 311 -10.81 -5.52 -25.34
C PHE A 311 -12.31 -5.53 -25.65
N SER A 312 -12.67 -5.50 -26.93
CA SER A 312 -14.06 -5.52 -27.35
C SER A 312 -14.71 -6.87 -27.03
N THR A 313 -16.04 -6.88 -26.89
CA THR A 313 -16.81 -8.11 -26.68
C THR A 313 -16.71 -9.11 -27.85
N SER A 314 -16.17 -8.70 -28.98
CA SER A 314 -15.90 -9.53 -30.15
C SER A 314 -14.48 -10.12 -30.20
N SER A 315 -13.61 -9.75 -29.23
CA SER A 315 -12.27 -10.30 -29.18
C SER A 315 -12.27 -11.80 -28.90
N SER A 316 -11.34 -12.53 -29.53
CA SER A 316 -11.01 -13.92 -29.24
C SER A 316 -10.22 -14.07 -27.95
N TYR A 317 -9.57 -13.01 -27.47
CA TYR A 317 -8.82 -12.98 -26.21
C TYR A 317 -9.76 -12.76 -25.02
N LYS A 318 -10.42 -13.83 -24.60
CA LYS A 318 -11.29 -13.82 -23.41
C LYS A 318 -10.49 -13.74 -22.13
N SER A 319 -11.14 -13.44 -21.03
CA SER A 319 -10.52 -13.33 -19.71
C SER A 319 -9.65 -14.54 -19.32
N THR A 320 -9.99 -15.73 -19.77
CA THR A 320 -9.24 -16.96 -19.51
C THR A 320 -7.95 -17.11 -20.33
N TYR A 321 -7.71 -16.24 -21.30
CA TYR A 321 -6.46 -16.21 -22.08
C TYR A 321 -5.29 -15.61 -21.29
N TRP A 322 -5.59 -14.83 -20.26
CA TRP A 322 -4.59 -14.09 -19.48
C TRP A 322 -4.32 -14.77 -18.14
N CYS A 323 -3.08 -14.68 -17.68
CA CYS A 323 -2.72 -15.09 -16.33
C CYS A 323 -3.42 -14.21 -15.29
N ARG A 324 -3.77 -14.80 -14.15
CA ARG A 324 -4.30 -14.07 -12.99
C ARG A 324 -3.24 -13.99 -11.89
N PRO A 325 -3.28 -12.98 -11.03
CA PRO A 325 -2.53 -13.03 -9.78
C PRO A 325 -2.94 -14.25 -8.96
N VAL A 326 -1.97 -14.92 -8.33
CA VAL A 326 -2.26 -15.95 -7.31
C VAL A 326 -2.89 -15.24 -6.11
N ALA A 327 -4.04 -15.76 -5.66
CA ALA A 327 -4.73 -15.22 -4.50
C ALA A 327 -5.46 -16.30 -3.72
N SER A 328 -5.49 -16.18 -2.39
CA SER A 328 -6.26 -17.03 -1.49
C SER A 328 -6.93 -16.20 -0.40
N TYR A 329 -7.97 -16.75 0.25
CA TYR A 329 -8.69 -16.05 1.32
C TYR A 329 -7.80 -15.67 2.51
N ASP A 330 -6.67 -16.35 2.69
CA ASP A 330 -5.71 -16.19 3.78
C ASP A 330 -4.38 -15.57 3.35
N MET A 331 -4.29 -15.07 2.10
CA MET A 331 -3.06 -14.45 1.60
C MET A 331 -2.62 -13.27 2.47
N PRO A 332 -1.30 -13.11 2.71
CA PRO A 332 -0.77 -12.02 3.52
C PRO A 332 -1.00 -10.63 2.91
N VAL A 333 -1.17 -9.62 3.78
CA VAL A 333 -1.03 -8.21 3.42
C VAL A 333 0.29 -7.71 4.00
N TYR A 334 1.29 -7.53 3.15
CA TYR A 334 2.64 -7.16 3.57
C TYR A 334 2.75 -5.67 3.91
N LEU A 335 3.31 -5.36 5.07
CA LEU A 335 3.70 -4.00 5.44
C LEU A 335 5.11 -3.69 4.94
N ILE A 336 6.05 -4.60 5.19
CA ILE A 336 7.42 -4.55 4.68
C ILE A 336 7.99 -5.98 4.59
N THR A 337 8.84 -6.24 3.60
CA THR A 337 9.50 -7.53 3.45
C THR A 337 10.98 -7.47 3.79
N ARG A 338 11.56 -8.61 4.14
CA ARG A 338 13.02 -8.70 4.31
C ARG A 338 13.74 -8.31 3.02
N SER A 339 13.21 -8.69 1.87
CA SER A 339 13.73 -8.30 0.56
C SER A 339 13.83 -6.78 0.39
N GLU A 340 12.79 -6.02 0.80
CA GLU A 340 12.83 -4.55 0.75
C GLU A 340 13.93 -3.97 1.62
N VAL A 341 14.08 -4.46 2.86
CA VAL A 341 15.13 -4.02 3.78
C VAL A 341 16.52 -4.24 3.17
N GLU A 342 16.77 -5.43 2.61
CA GLU A 342 18.04 -5.74 1.97
C GLU A 342 18.32 -4.87 0.73
N PHE A 343 17.29 -4.55 -0.09
CA PHE A 343 17.44 -3.61 -1.19
C PHE A 343 17.76 -2.19 -0.73
N PHE A 344 17.19 -1.71 0.36
CA PHE A 344 17.54 -0.40 0.92
C PHE A 344 18.97 -0.37 1.44
N ILE A 345 19.45 -1.43 2.09
CA ILE A 345 20.85 -1.55 2.53
C ILE A 345 21.79 -1.61 1.32
N ALA A 346 21.42 -2.38 0.27
CA ALA A 346 22.18 -2.43 -0.97
C ALA A 346 22.32 -1.06 -1.62
N GLU A 347 21.25 -0.28 -1.64
CA GLU A 347 21.25 1.08 -2.16
C GLU A 347 22.15 2.02 -1.35
N TYR A 348 22.12 1.96 -0.02
CA TYR A 348 23.02 2.71 0.84
C TYR A 348 24.48 2.44 0.49
N TYR A 349 24.88 1.18 0.37
CA TYR A 349 26.24 0.82 0.02
C TYR A 349 26.61 1.20 -1.43
N ALA A 350 25.64 1.11 -2.36
CA ALA A 350 25.85 1.53 -3.74
C ALA A 350 26.14 3.04 -3.83
N LYS A 351 25.36 3.88 -3.15
CA LYS A 351 25.55 5.33 -3.07
C LYS A 351 26.88 5.72 -2.41
N ASN A 352 27.34 4.92 -1.47
CA ASN A 352 28.63 5.10 -0.79
C ASN A 352 29.80 4.40 -1.52
N ASN A 353 29.63 3.96 -2.76
CA ASN A 353 30.64 3.30 -3.59
C ASN A 353 31.26 2.03 -2.97
N ASN A 354 30.57 1.37 -2.07
CA ASN A 354 30.95 0.08 -1.54
C ASN A 354 30.33 -1.07 -2.33
N SER A 355 30.85 -1.33 -3.52
CA SER A 355 30.30 -2.29 -4.48
C SER A 355 30.19 -3.71 -3.91
N ALA A 356 31.14 -4.14 -3.06
CA ALA A 356 31.11 -5.47 -2.48
C ALA A 356 29.93 -5.67 -1.52
N GLN A 357 29.69 -4.74 -0.63
CA GLN A 357 28.53 -4.78 0.29
C GLN A 357 27.22 -4.56 -0.48
N ALA A 358 27.19 -3.64 -1.43
CA ALA A 358 26.01 -3.41 -2.27
C ALA A 358 25.59 -4.70 -3.01
N GLN A 359 26.55 -5.41 -3.61
CA GLN A 359 26.29 -6.69 -4.28
C GLN A 359 25.85 -7.78 -3.30
N ALA A 360 26.45 -7.86 -2.11
CA ALA A 360 26.08 -8.85 -1.11
C ALA A 360 24.62 -8.67 -0.65
N HIS A 361 24.21 -7.42 -0.31
CA HIS A 361 22.84 -7.12 0.09
C HIS A 361 21.84 -7.20 -1.05
N TYR A 362 22.25 -6.85 -2.29
CA TYR A 362 21.43 -7.07 -3.49
C TYR A 362 21.12 -8.57 -3.70
N ASN A 363 22.11 -9.44 -3.57
CA ASN A 363 21.90 -10.88 -3.68
C ASN A 363 21.01 -11.39 -2.54
N ALA A 364 21.26 -10.96 -1.30
CA ALA A 364 20.44 -11.29 -0.15
C ALA A 364 18.97 -10.83 -0.31
N ALA A 365 18.74 -9.68 -0.94
CA ALA A 365 17.39 -9.20 -1.25
C ALA A 365 16.65 -10.12 -2.23
N ILE A 366 17.33 -10.61 -3.27
CA ILE A 366 16.76 -11.59 -4.20
C ILE A 366 16.47 -12.90 -3.47
N GLU A 367 17.43 -13.43 -2.70
CA GLU A 367 17.25 -14.64 -1.90
C GLU A 367 16.05 -14.54 -0.94
N ALA A 368 15.94 -13.41 -0.23
CA ALA A 368 14.80 -13.13 0.64
C ALA A 368 13.47 -13.11 -0.12
N SER A 369 13.43 -12.55 -1.33
CA SER A 369 12.22 -12.55 -2.17
C SER A 369 11.80 -13.96 -2.59
N PHE A 370 12.76 -14.86 -2.87
CA PHE A 370 12.48 -16.27 -3.15
C PHE A 370 11.97 -16.99 -1.90
N ALA A 371 12.51 -16.68 -0.72
CA ALA A 371 12.00 -17.18 0.55
C ALA A 371 10.56 -16.71 0.83
N THR A 372 10.25 -15.44 0.58
CA THR A 372 8.88 -14.89 0.67
C THR A 372 7.91 -15.64 -0.26
N ALA A 373 8.36 -15.95 -1.48
CA ALA A 373 7.56 -16.69 -2.46
C ALA A 373 7.49 -18.21 -2.16
N GLY A 374 8.31 -18.73 -1.25
CA GLY A 374 8.35 -20.15 -0.90
C GLY A 374 8.86 -21.06 -2.02
N VAL A 375 9.77 -20.55 -2.87
CA VAL A 375 10.28 -21.26 -4.05
C VAL A 375 11.80 -21.22 -4.15
N ASP A 376 12.37 -22.15 -4.91
CA ASP A 376 13.79 -22.20 -5.25
C ASP A 376 14.09 -21.40 -6.53
N GLY A 377 15.39 -21.12 -6.76
CA GLY A 377 15.85 -20.52 -8.02
C GLY A 377 16.54 -19.17 -7.88
N ALA A 378 16.81 -18.70 -6.66
CA ALA A 378 17.46 -17.40 -6.42
C ALA A 378 18.77 -17.23 -7.17
N ALA A 379 19.61 -18.27 -7.19
CA ALA A 379 20.91 -18.23 -7.89
C ALA A 379 20.76 -17.98 -9.40
N GLN A 380 19.74 -18.58 -10.05
CA GLN A 380 19.45 -18.35 -11.46
C GLN A 380 18.96 -16.91 -11.70
N ALA A 381 18.13 -16.37 -10.80
CA ALA A 381 17.67 -14.99 -10.88
C ALA A 381 18.82 -13.99 -10.70
N ILE A 382 19.71 -14.21 -9.73
CA ILE A 382 20.92 -13.40 -9.52
C ILE A 382 21.82 -13.44 -10.78
N ALA A 383 22.00 -14.61 -11.38
CA ALA A 383 22.80 -14.74 -12.61
C ALA A 383 22.13 -14.04 -13.81
N LYS A 384 20.79 -14.03 -13.87
CA LYS A 384 20.03 -13.38 -14.94
C LYS A 384 20.01 -11.86 -14.80
N PHE A 385 19.92 -11.35 -13.58
CA PHE A 385 19.90 -9.93 -13.23
C PHE A 385 21.08 -9.63 -12.30
N PRO A 386 22.33 -9.61 -12.82
CA PRO A 386 23.50 -9.39 -11.97
C PRO A 386 23.57 -7.94 -11.49
N TYR A 387 24.11 -7.74 -10.29
CA TYR A 387 24.40 -6.40 -9.78
C TYR A 387 25.48 -5.72 -10.62
N ASN A 388 25.25 -4.44 -10.96
CA ASN A 388 26.23 -3.59 -11.63
C ASN A 388 26.36 -2.26 -10.89
N GLN A 389 27.51 -1.98 -10.29
CA GLN A 389 27.76 -0.73 -9.56
C GLN A 389 27.58 0.50 -10.44
N GLY A 390 27.96 0.43 -11.72
CA GLY A 390 27.84 1.57 -12.67
C GLY A 390 26.39 1.86 -13.10
N GLU A 391 25.49 0.91 -12.88
CA GLU A 391 24.05 0.98 -13.18
C GLU A 391 23.22 0.47 -11.97
N TRP A 392 23.62 0.85 -10.75
CA TRP A 392 23.02 0.30 -9.53
C TRP A 392 21.52 0.58 -9.41
N GLN A 393 21.04 1.76 -9.85
CA GLN A 393 19.62 2.10 -9.86
C GLN A 393 18.82 1.11 -10.71
N LYS A 394 19.35 0.77 -11.89
CA LYS A 394 18.74 -0.21 -12.80
C LYS A 394 18.75 -1.61 -12.19
N SER A 395 19.90 -2.04 -11.66
CA SER A 395 20.01 -3.35 -11.02
C SER A 395 19.02 -3.51 -9.88
N ILE A 396 19.02 -2.57 -8.93
CA ILE A 396 18.10 -2.58 -7.78
C ILE A 396 16.66 -2.36 -8.22
N GLY A 397 16.38 -1.39 -9.07
CA GLY A 397 15.04 -1.02 -9.50
C GLY A 397 14.29 -2.18 -10.16
N ILE A 398 14.91 -2.84 -11.15
CA ILE A 398 14.28 -3.97 -11.86
C ILE A 398 14.09 -5.16 -10.91
N SER A 399 15.11 -5.53 -10.13
CA SER A 399 15.01 -6.70 -9.25
C SER A 399 14.05 -6.50 -8.09
N LYS A 400 13.98 -5.29 -7.54
CA LYS A 400 13.00 -4.91 -6.51
C LYS A 400 11.57 -4.88 -7.08
N TRP A 401 11.39 -4.35 -8.29
CA TRP A 401 10.11 -4.38 -8.98
C TRP A 401 9.63 -5.82 -9.18
N ILE A 402 10.47 -6.75 -9.63
CA ILE A 402 10.12 -8.17 -9.74
C ILE A 402 9.77 -8.74 -8.36
N ALA A 403 10.56 -8.45 -7.32
CA ALA A 403 10.34 -8.97 -5.97
C ALA A 403 8.99 -8.55 -5.37
N LEU A 404 8.47 -7.39 -5.75
CA LEU A 404 7.22 -6.83 -5.23
C LEU A 404 5.98 -7.25 -6.02
N ALA A 405 6.11 -7.95 -7.15
CA ALA A 405 5.02 -8.27 -8.07
C ALA A 405 3.83 -9.03 -7.43
N GLY A 406 4.09 -10.07 -6.67
CA GLY A 406 3.06 -10.85 -5.97
C GLY A 406 2.83 -10.41 -4.52
N VAL A 407 3.57 -9.42 -4.05
CA VAL A 407 3.72 -9.08 -2.64
C VAL A 407 3.13 -7.70 -2.32
N ASN A 408 3.75 -6.64 -2.85
CA ASN A 408 3.40 -5.25 -2.52
C ASN A 408 3.54 -4.33 -3.74
N THR A 409 2.57 -4.35 -4.61
CA THR A 409 2.60 -3.61 -5.88
C THR A 409 2.52 -2.09 -5.71
N PHE A 410 1.96 -1.58 -4.58
CA PHE A 410 1.99 -0.16 -4.27
C PHE A 410 3.42 0.34 -4.06
N GLU A 411 4.21 -0.39 -3.25
CA GLU A 411 5.62 -0.08 -3.05
C GLU A 411 6.43 -0.26 -4.35
N GLY A 412 6.07 -1.25 -5.18
CA GLY A 412 6.67 -1.43 -6.49
C GLY A 412 6.48 -0.23 -7.42
N TRP A 413 5.29 0.39 -7.42
CA TRP A 413 5.03 1.64 -8.13
C TRP A 413 5.80 2.83 -7.53
N CYS A 414 5.87 2.95 -6.20
CA CYS A 414 6.63 3.99 -5.54
C CYS A 414 8.13 3.91 -5.89
N GLU A 415 8.72 2.72 -5.79
CA GLU A 415 10.15 2.51 -6.05
C GLU A 415 10.51 2.66 -7.53
N ALA A 416 9.61 2.28 -8.45
CA ALA A 416 9.81 2.51 -9.88
C ALA A 416 9.90 4.01 -10.23
N ARG A 417 9.03 4.85 -9.62
CA ARG A 417 9.10 6.31 -9.77
C ARG A 417 10.37 6.91 -9.18
N ARG A 418 10.81 6.39 -8.03
CA ARG A 418 11.97 6.92 -7.31
C ARG A 418 13.30 6.57 -7.99
N LEU A 419 13.43 5.34 -8.48
CA LEU A 419 14.64 4.82 -9.08
C LEU A 419 14.72 5.06 -10.60
N ASP A 420 13.60 5.44 -11.24
CA ASP A 420 13.42 5.52 -12.70
C ASP A 420 13.61 4.17 -13.42
N PHE A 421 13.36 3.05 -12.70
CA PHE A 421 13.48 1.69 -13.24
C PHE A 421 12.39 0.75 -12.68
N PRO A 422 11.77 -0.07 -13.55
CA PRO A 422 12.00 -0.19 -15.00
C PRO A 422 11.81 1.15 -15.75
N ALA A 423 12.75 1.44 -16.68
CA ALA A 423 12.59 2.61 -17.56
C ALA A 423 11.64 2.30 -18.71
N PHE A 424 11.02 3.33 -19.31
CA PHE A 424 10.23 3.14 -20.52
C PHE A 424 11.11 2.75 -21.71
N GLY A 425 10.72 1.69 -22.43
CA GLY A 425 11.32 1.30 -23.70
C GLY A 425 10.66 1.96 -24.91
N ASP A 426 11.23 1.73 -26.07
CA ASP A 426 10.70 2.26 -27.35
C ASP A 426 9.45 1.54 -27.83
N VAL A 427 9.23 0.27 -27.43
CA VAL A 427 8.05 -0.51 -27.79
C VAL A 427 6.86 -0.04 -26.97
N THR A 428 5.76 0.27 -27.66
CA THR A 428 4.51 0.73 -27.05
C THR A 428 3.47 -0.39 -26.98
N GLY A 429 2.41 -0.20 -26.20
CA GLY A 429 1.27 -1.11 -26.20
C GLY A 429 0.63 -1.25 -27.58
N SER A 430 0.59 -0.17 -28.36
CA SER A 430 0.04 -0.16 -29.73
C SER A 430 0.90 -0.93 -30.75
N ASP A 431 2.20 -1.05 -30.52
CA ASP A 431 3.09 -1.90 -31.33
C ASP A 431 2.82 -3.38 -31.08
N MET A 432 2.47 -3.72 -29.83
CA MET A 432 2.22 -5.10 -29.40
C MET A 432 0.78 -5.57 -29.66
N TYR A 433 -0.19 -4.65 -29.73
CA TYR A 433 -1.59 -5.04 -29.90
C TYR A 433 -2.46 -3.91 -30.51
N ASN A 434 -3.26 -4.26 -31.52
CA ASN A 434 -4.32 -3.42 -32.03
C ASN A 434 -5.70 -3.98 -31.62
N GLU A 435 -6.44 -3.26 -30.80
CA GLU A 435 -7.75 -3.64 -30.28
C GLU A 435 -8.81 -4.00 -31.36
N LYS A 436 -8.57 -3.62 -32.61
CA LYS A 436 -9.47 -3.90 -33.76
C LYS A 436 -9.08 -5.16 -34.53
N ASP A 437 -7.94 -5.76 -34.21
CA ASP A 437 -7.39 -6.92 -34.89
C ASP A 437 -6.74 -7.88 -33.91
N ASP A 438 -7.44 -8.91 -33.49
CA ASP A 438 -6.98 -9.91 -32.55
C ASP A 438 -5.71 -10.63 -32.99
N SER A 439 -5.49 -10.76 -34.33
CA SER A 439 -4.26 -11.38 -34.84
C SER A 439 -3.02 -10.53 -34.67
N SER A 440 -3.19 -9.28 -34.23
CA SER A 440 -2.10 -8.31 -34.02
C SER A 440 -1.36 -8.47 -32.68
N TYR A 441 -1.80 -9.36 -31.77
CA TYR A 441 -1.13 -9.55 -30.49
C TYR A 441 0.24 -10.17 -30.67
N LYS A 442 1.31 -9.40 -30.33
CA LYS A 442 2.71 -9.72 -30.55
C LYS A 442 3.51 -9.54 -29.24
N PRO A 443 3.30 -10.42 -28.25
CA PRO A 443 4.00 -10.30 -26.95
C PRO A 443 5.52 -10.43 -27.08
N GLU A 444 6.00 -11.05 -28.16
CA GLU A 444 7.43 -11.21 -28.46
C GLU A 444 8.14 -9.89 -28.76
N LEU A 445 7.41 -8.81 -29.04
CA LEU A 445 7.99 -7.47 -29.20
C LEU A 445 8.34 -6.81 -27.86
N TYR A 446 7.77 -7.30 -26.75
CA TYR A 446 8.06 -6.73 -25.44
C TYR A 446 9.54 -6.86 -25.08
N VAL A 447 10.13 -5.79 -24.58
CA VAL A 447 11.53 -5.75 -24.13
C VAL A 447 11.58 -6.02 -22.62
N PRO A 448 12.18 -7.15 -22.17
CA PRO A 448 12.21 -7.48 -20.75
C PRO A 448 12.87 -6.42 -19.87
N GLY A 449 12.28 -6.14 -18.73
CA GLY A 449 12.79 -5.16 -17.76
C GLY A 449 12.52 -3.70 -18.14
N THR A 450 11.55 -3.44 -19.03
CA THR A 450 11.11 -2.09 -19.38
C THR A 450 9.62 -1.89 -19.07
N PHE A 451 9.22 -0.63 -18.87
CA PHE A 451 7.84 -0.22 -19.05
C PHE A 451 7.56 0.13 -20.50
N TYR A 452 6.29 0.18 -20.86
CA TYR A 452 5.84 0.59 -22.17
C TYR A 452 4.68 1.59 -22.04
N THR A 453 4.53 2.50 -23.00
CA THR A 453 3.37 3.39 -23.07
C THR A 453 2.11 2.57 -23.31
N PRO A 454 1.06 2.66 -22.46
CA PRO A 454 -0.21 1.97 -22.67
C PRO A 454 -0.84 2.28 -24.06
N ILE A 455 -1.68 1.39 -24.59
CA ILE A 455 -2.42 1.61 -25.86
C ILE A 455 -3.20 2.92 -25.80
N LYS A 456 -3.85 3.17 -24.68
CA LYS A 456 -4.46 4.45 -24.33
C LYS A 456 -3.92 4.85 -22.98
N VAL A 457 -3.42 6.05 -22.90
CA VAL A 457 -2.92 6.66 -21.67
C VAL A 457 -3.66 7.97 -21.43
N GLU A 458 -3.87 8.33 -20.17
CA GLU A 458 -4.45 9.63 -19.82
C GLU A 458 -3.60 10.78 -20.42
N ASP A 459 -4.23 11.69 -21.15
CA ASP A 459 -3.55 12.79 -21.86
C ASP A 459 -2.65 13.63 -20.94
N LYS A 460 -3.05 13.76 -19.68
CA LYS A 460 -2.31 14.52 -18.65
C LYS A 460 -1.09 13.77 -18.10
N VAL A 461 -0.97 12.48 -18.35
CA VAL A 461 0.22 11.68 -18.05
C VAL A 461 1.12 11.64 -19.27
N GLY A 462 0.56 11.34 -20.44
CA GLY A 462 1.28 11.28 -21.70
C GLY A 462 2.09 10.01 -21.89
N ALA A 463 2.79 9.95 -23.01
CA ALA A 463 3.62 8.81 -23.37
C ALA A 463 4.90 8.77 -22.53
N SER A 464 5.37 7.55 -22.23
CA SER A 464 6.64 7.30 -21.52
C SER A 464 6.76 7.93 -20.13
N HIS A 465 5.63 8.07 -19.45
CA HIS A 465 5.57 8.56 -18.06
C HIS A 465 4.71 7.64 -17.20
N LEU A 466 5.09 7.47 -15.95
CA LEU A 466 4.22 6.91 -14.93
C LEU A 466 3.25 7.98 -14.40
N LEU A 467 2.18 7.53 -13.76
CA LEU A 467 1.39 8.40 -12.90
C LEU A 467 2.23 8.70 -11.66
N GLU A 468 2.62 9.98 -11.46
CA GLU A 468 3.53 10.38 -10.37
C GLU A 468 2.81 10.63 -9.05
N ARG A 469 1.54 11.04 -9.11
CA ARG A 469 0.71 11.24 -7.92
C ARG A 469 -0.77 11.10 -8.22
N TRP A 470 -1.53 10.78 -7.20
CA TRP A 470 -2.97 10.77 -7.27
C TRP A 470 -3.53 12.17 -7.09
N ILE A 471 -4.64 12.47 -7.76
CA ILE A 471 -5.40 13.69 -7.49
C ILE A 471 -5.99 13.61 -6.07
N TYR A 472 -6.06 14.74 -5.37
CA TYR A 472 -6.63 14.79 -4.02
C TYR A 472 -8.02 14.17 -3.98
N ALA A 473 -8.25 13.33 -2.97
CA ALA A 473 -9.51 12.61 -2.82
C ALA A 473 -10.70 13.56 -2.65
N GLU A 474 -11.79 13.34 -3.38
CA GLU A 474 -12.98 14.17 -3.33
C GLU A 474 -13.57 14.24 -1.92
N SER A 475 -13.50 13.14 -1.15
CA SER A 475 -13.94 13.09 0.26
C SER A 475 -13.28 14.15 1.15
N SER A 476 -12.08 14.63 0.77
CA SER A 476 -11.39 15.73 1.45
C SER A 476 -11.55 17.04 0.66
N SER A 477 -11.15 17.05 -0.62
CA SER A 477 -11.07 18.25 -1.44
C SER A 477 -12.40 19.01 -1.60
N ALA A 478 -13.52 18.29 -1.59
CA ALA A 478 -14.84 18.91 -1.68
C ALA A 478 -15.30 19.62 -0.38
N ARG A 479 -14.63 19.38 0.74
CA ARG A 479 -15.04 19.88 2.07
C ARG A 479 -13.96 20.70 2.78
N ASN A 480 -12.73 20.60 2.36
CA ASN A 480 -11.60 21.31 2.95
C ASN A 480 -11.13 22.42 2.00
N SER A 481 -11.44 23.67 2.35
CA SER A 481 -11.05 24.86 1.57
C SER A 481 -9.51 25.06 1.50
N ASN A 482 -8.75 24.40 2.36
CA ASN A 482 -7.27 24.43 2.35
C ASN A 482 -6.65 23.38 1.43
N THR A 483 -7.47 22.61 0.67
CA THR A 483 -6.93 21.68 -0.32
C THR A 483 -6.11 22.45 -1.37
N PRO A 484 -4.83 22.11 -1.58
CA PRO A 484 -3.99 22.79 -2.54
C PRO A 484 -4.49 22.60 -3.98
N LYS A 485 -4.08 23.52 -4.86
CA LYS A 485 -4.29 23.29 -6.30
C LYS A 485 -3.49 22.06 -6.72
N PHE A 486 -4.16 21.11 -7.37
CA PHE A 486 -3.50 19.92 -7.89
C PHE A 486 -2.41 20.27 -8.91
N PRO A 487 -1.14 19.86 -8.71
CA PRO A 487 -0.04 20.30 -9.56
C PRO A 487 0.03 19.56 -10.91
N GLY A 488 -0.63 18.41 -11.04
CA GLY A 488 -0.66 17.57 -12.23
C GLY A 488 -0.26 16.13 -11.99
N ASN A 489 -0.64 15.25 -12.90
CA ASN A 489 -0.42 13.80 -12.77
C ASN A 489 1.05 13.37 -12.93
N THR A 490 1.86 14.16 -13.63
CA THR A 490 3.30 13.96 -13.84
C THR A 490 4.16 14.81 -12.91
N SER A 491 3.53 15.57 -12.00
CA SER A 491 4.27 16.31 -10.99
C SER A 491 4.70 15.34 -9.88
N PRO A 492 6.01 15.13 -9.64
CA PRO A 492 6.47 14.19 -8.65
C PRO A 492 6.04 14.60 -7.24
N VAL A 493 5.96 13.66 -6.33
CA VAL A 493 5.92 13.93 -4.90
C VAL A 493 7.30 14.41 -4.44
N PHE A 494 7.43 14.94 -3.21
CA PHE A 494 8.65 15.65 -2.78
C PHE A 494 9.96 14.87 -2.95
N TRP A 495 9.95 13.56 -2.86
CA TRP A 495 11.14 12.70 -3.03
C TRP A 495 11.32 12.19 -4.47
N GLY A 496 10.36 12.41 -5.36
CA GLY A 496 10.46 12.09 -6.79
C GLY A 496 11.39 13.06 -7.53
N LYS A 497 11.74 12.70 -8.75
CA LYS A 497 12.63 13.50 -9.61
C LYS A 497 11.86 14.27 -10.66
#